data_13463d3e5f0c1c3fc80c2a0e2963b110
#
_entry.id   13463d3e5f0c1c3fc80c2a0e2963b110
#
_cell.length_a   1.000
_cell.length_b   1.000
_cell.length_c   1.000
_cell.angle_alpha   90.00
_cell.angle_beta   90.00
_cell.angle_gamma   90.00
#
_symmetry.space_group_name_H-M   'P 1'
#
loop_
_entity.id
_entity.type
_entity.pdbx_description
1 polymer ?
#
loop_
_entity_poly.entity_id
_entity_poly.type
_entity_poly.pdbx_seq_one_letter_code
_entity_poly.pdbx_strand_id
1 'polypeptide(L)' 'MILIIDFGSQYNQLIARRVREFHIYCQIEPPDITIDYIKSLNPDGII' A
#
# COMPACT_ATOMS: atom_id res chain seq x y z
N MET A 1 -5.15 6.92 -3.67
CA MET A 1 -4.93 5.59 -3.09
C MET A 1 -3.49 5.50 -2.60
N ILE A 2 -3.27 4.92 -1.44
CA ILE A 2 -1.94 4.70 -0.88
C ILE A 2 -1.57 3.24 -1.08
N LEU A 3 -0.40 2.99 -1.64
CA LEU A 3 0.12 1.64 -1.86
C LEU A 3 1.05 1.28 -0.69
N ILE A 4 0.79 0.14 -0.07
CA ILE A 4 1.61 -0.38 1.03
C ILE A 4 2.33 -1.62 0.54
N ILE A 5 3.66 -1.61 0.61
CA ILE A 5 4.48 -2.76 0.20
C ILE A 5 4.72 -3.64 1.41
N ASP A 6 4.32 -4.90 1.31
CA ASP A 6 4.45 -5.87 2.40
C ASP A 6 5.79 -6.61 2.31
N PHE A 7 6.72 -6.27 3.20
CA PHE A 7 8.01 -6.96 3.31
C PHE A 7 8.00 -8.00 4.44
N GLY A 8 6.80 -8.45 4.84
CA GLY A 8 6.68 -9.45 5.90
C GLY A 8 6.47 -8.86 7.29
N SER A 9 6.24 -7.55 7.39
CA SER A 9 5.99 -6.90 8.66
C SER A 9 4.58 -7.22 9.16
N GLN A 10 4.47 -7.53 10.45
CA GLN A 10 3.19 -7.73 11.08
C GLN A 10 2.42 -6.41 11.28
N TYR A 11 3.07 -5.28 11.00
CA TYR A 11 2.46 -3.96 11.20
C TYR A 11 1.70 -3.44 9.97
N ASN A 12 1.73 -4.16 8.84
CA ASN A 12 1.08 -3.71 7.62
C ASN A 12 -0.41 -3.46 7.80
N GLN A 13 -1.10 -4.33 8.53
CA GLN A 13 -2.53 -4.17 8.78
C GLN A 13 -2.82 -2.94 9.65
N LEU A 14 -1.95 -2.64 10.60
CA LEU A 14 -2.09 -1.46 11.45
C LEU A 14 -1.89 -0.19 10.63
N ILE A 15 -0.90 -0.19 9.73
CA ILE A 15 -0.65 0.95 8.84
C ILE A 15 -1.85 1.17 7.93
N ALA A 16 -2.37 0.11 7.32
CA ALA A 16 -3.53 0.21 6.45
C ALA A 16 -4.75 0.76 7.21
N ARG A 17 -4.96 0.28 8.43
CA ARG A 17 -6.07 0.75 9.27
C ARG A 17 -5.96 2.25 9.55
N ARG A 18 -4.76 2.72 9.90
CA ARG A 18 -4.53 4.14 10.17
C ARG A 18 -4.79 5.00 8.95
N VAL A 19 -4.32 4.56 7.78
CA VAL A 19 -4.57 5.28 6.54
C VAL A 19 -6.07 5.36 6.25
N ARG A 20 -6.80 4.26 6.45
CA ARG A 20 -8.24 4.21 6.21
C ARG A 20 -9.04 5.08 7.18
N GLU A 21 -8.53 5.31 8.40
CA GLU A 21 -9.16 6.23 9.35
C GLU A 21 -9.28 7.65 8.80
N PHE A 22 -8.41 8.02 7.86
CA PHE A 22 -8.48 9.31 7.18
C PHE A 22 -9.35 9.27 5.93
N HIS A 23 -10.15 8.21 5.75
CA HIS A 23 -11.00 8.00 4.57
C HIS A 23 -10.20 7.92 3.27
N ILE A 24 -8.98 7.38 3.36
CA ILE A 24 -8.11 7.20 2.20
C ILE A 24 -8.03 5.70 1.91
N TYR A 25 -8.33 5.34 0.66
CA TYR A 25 -8.21 3.95 0.23
C TYR A 25 -6.74 3.55 0.18
N CYS A 26 -6.43 2.35 0.66
CA CYS A 26 -5.10 1.79 0.57
C CYS A 26 -5.15 0.35 0.08
N GLN A 27 -4.06 -0.10 -0.54
CA GLN A 27 -3.92 -1.44 -1.08
C GLN A 27 -2.58 -2.01 -0.63
N ILE A 28 -2.59 -3.25 -0.15
CA ILE A 28 -1.38 -3.94 0.30
C ILE A 28 -0.95 -4.90 -0.80
N GLU A 29 0.31 -4.81 -1.22
CA GLU A 29 0.86 -5.66 -2.27
C GLU A 29 2.18 -6.28 -1.81
N PRO A 30 2.55 -7.48 -2.32
CA PRO A 30 3.81 -8.11 -1.99
C PRO A 30 4.99 -7.35 -2.61
N PRO A 31 6.24 -7.57 -2.10
CA PRO A 31 7.40 -6.80 -2.54
C PRO A 31 7.91 -7.19 -3.94
N ASP A 32 7.39 -8.26 -4.53
CA ASP A 32 7.84 -8.75 -5.84
C ASP A 32 7.03 -8.16 -7.00
N ILE A 33 6.17 -7.19 -6.74
CA ILE A 33 5.42 -6.53 -7.81
C ILE A 33 6.35 -5.70 -8.68
N THR A 34 5.97 -5.54 -9.95
CA THR A 34 6.79 -4.78 -10.91
C THR A 34 6.50 -3.29 -10.81
N ILE A 35 7.47 -2.50 -11.30
CA ILE A 35 7.29 -1.05 -11.39
C ILE A 35 6.14 -0.72 -12.33
N ASP A 36 5.99 -1.47 -13.42
CA ASP A 36 4.90 -1.27 -14.36
C ASP A 36 3.53 -1.47 -13.69
N TYR A 37 3.43 -2.46 -12.82
CA TYR A 37 2.21 -2.69 -12.06
C TYR A 37 1.92 -1.51 -11.12
N ILE A 38 2.94 -1.03 -10.41
CA ILE A 38 2.80 0.13 -9.53
C ILE A 38 2.32 1.35 -10.31
N LYS A 39 2.89 1.59 -11.50
CA LYS A 39 2.47 2.70 -12.35
C LYS A 39 1.02 2.54 -12.80
N SER A 40 0.59 1.32 -13.08
CA SER A 40 -0.79 1.07 -13.49
C SER A 40 -1.80 1.38 -12.37
N LEU A 41 -1.41 1.22 -11.11
CA LEU A 41 -2.24 1.55 -9.97
C LEU A 41 -2.32 3.07 -9.73
N ASN A 42 -1.31 3.79 -10.18
CA ASN A 42 -1.22 5.25 -10.05
C ASN A 42 -1.47 5.72 -8.61
N PRO A 43 -0.72 5.21 -7.62
CA PRO A 43 -0.93 5.61 -6.24
C PRO A 43 -0.48 7.03 -5.96
N ASP A 44 -1.12 7.67 -5.00
CA ASP A 44 -0.72 9.01 -4.54
C ASP A 44 0.50 8.95 -3.62
N GLY A 45 0.74 7.82 -2.99
CA GLY A 45 1.89 7.60 -2.14
C GLY A 45 2.17 6.12 -1.95
N ILE A 46 3.38 5.80 -1.51
CA ILE A 46 3.86 4.44 -1.28
C ILE A 46 4.51 4.39 0.11
N ILE A 47 4.15 3.36 0.86
CA ILE A 47 4.74 3.11 2.17
C ILE A 47 5.50 1.78 2.17
#